data_b0f4d8467f6dd9d45950d763f439ab6a
#
_entry.id   b0f4d8467f6dd9d45950d763f439ab6a
#
_cell.length_a   1.000
_cell.length_b   1.000
_cell.length_c   1.000
_cell.angle_alpha   90.00
_cell.angle_beta   90.00
_cell.angle_gamma   90.00
#
_symmetry.space_group_name_H-M   'P 1'
#
loop_
_entity.id
_entity.type
_entity.pdbx_description
1 polymer ?
#
loop_
_entity_poly.entity_id
_entity_poly.type
_entity_poly.pdbx_seq_one_letter_code
_entity_poly.pdbx_strand_id
1 'polypeptide(L)' 'MSRPNHIEQALIHIHSGQWFTWTDSKNKIYANLKLTEKVGIDGNIVDNPVTELPTEEAVNAKLKELQDAWDAANS' A
#
# COMPACT_ATOMS: atom_id res chain seq x y z
N MET A 1 -0.46 11.39 15.49
CA MET A 1 -0.34 10.39 14.40
C MET A 1 -0.70 9.02 14.95
N SER A 2 -1.50 8.26 14.23
CA SER A 2 -1.92 6.94 14.68
C SER A 2 -0.91 5.85 14.30
N ARG A 3 -0.84 4.81 15.10
CA ARG A 3 -0.03 3.63 14.79
C ARG A 3 -0.55 3.01 13.49
N PRO A 4 0.33 2.67 12.51
CA PRO A 4 -0.11 2.02 11.28
C PRO A 4 -0.78 0.69 11.60
N ASN A 5 -2.00 0.48 11.11
CA ASN A 5 -2.75 -0.73 11.42
C ASN A 5 -3.51 -1.30 10.23
N HIS A 6 -3.26 -0.78 9.02
CA HIS A 6 -3.93 -1.21 7.81
C HIS A 6 -2.94 -1.44 6.68
N ILE A 7 -3.18 -2.47 5.87
CA ILE A 7 -2.29 -2.81 4.74
C ILE A 7 -2.15 -1.67 3.73
N GLU A 8 -3.14 -0.79 3.62
CA GLU A 8 -3.07 0.38 2.75
C GLU A 8 -1.83 1.23 3.06
N GLN A 9 -1.50 1.39 4.33
CA GLN A 9 -0.31 2.15 4.75
C GLN A 9 0.98 1.46 4.29
N ALA A 10 1.01 0.13 4.35
CA ALA A 10 2.15 -0.64 3.85
C ALA A 10 2.28 -0.51 2.32
N LEU A 11 1.15 -0.56 1.61
CA LEU A 11 1.14 -0.45 0.15
C LEU A 11 1.70 0.89 -0.33
N ILE A 12 1.34 1.98 0.34
CA ILE A 12 1.83 3.32 0.02
C ILE A 12 3.36 3.40 0.21
N HIS A 13 3.88 2.70 1.21
CA HIS A 13 5.33 2.67 1.47
C HIS A 13 6.10 1.74 0.54
N ILE A 14 5.44 0.75 -0.06
CA ILE A 14 6.08 -0.13 -1.06
C ILE A 14 6.36 0.66 -2.33
N HIS A 15 5.40 1.45 -2.78
CA HIS A 15 5.58 2.33 -3.95
C HIS A 15 4.67 3.54 -3.80
N SER A 16 5.17 4.71 -4.14
CA SER A 16 4.37 5.95 -4.09
C SER A 16 3.40 6.01 -5.27
N GLY A 17 2.35 6.84 -5.12
CA GLY A 17 1.33 7.02 -6.13
C GLY A 17 0.16 6.05 -5.95
N GLN A 18 -0.88 6.25 -6.75
CA GLN A 18 -2.09 5.44 -6.69
C GLN A 18 -1.98 4.26 -7.66
N TRP A 19 -1.10 3.32 -7.34
CA TRP A 19 -0.82 2.16 -8.18
C TRP A 19 -1.76 0.97 -7.94
N PHE A 20 -2.61 1.07 -6.94
CA PHE A 20 -3.54 0.01 -6.53
C PHE A 20 -4.94 0.57 -6.31
N THR A 21 -5.94 -0.31 -6.37
CA THR A 21 -7.32 0.02 -6.04
C THR A 21 -7.97 -1.19 -5.37
N TRP A 22 -9.19 -1.00 -4.89
CA TRP A 22 -9.93 -2.04 -4.20
C TRP A 22 -11.11 -2.48 -5.06
N THR A 23 -11.30 -3.79 -5.20
CA THR A 23 -12.47 -4.34 -5.91
C THR A 23 -13.75 -4.12 -5.10
N ASP A 24 -13.62 -4.02 -3.78
CA ASP A 24 -14.72 -3.67 -2.86
C ASP A 24 -14.21 -2.62 -1.89
N SER A 25 -14.62 -1.37 -2.11
CA SER A 25 -14.19 -0.24 -1.27
C SER A 25 -14.71 -0.32 0.16
N LYS A 26 -15.71 -1.15 0.41
CA LYS A 26 -16.27 -1.35 1.77
C LYS A 26 -15.53 -2.44 2.54
N ASN A 27 -14.74 -3.25 1.85
CA ASN A 27 -13.99 -4.35 2.45
C ASN A 27 -12.55 -4.33 1.90
N LYS A 28 -11.73 -3.47 2.47
CA LYS A 28 -10.36 -3.22 2.00
C LYS A 28 -9.40 -4.23 2.60
N ILE A 29 -9.41 -5.43 2.05
CA ILE A 29 -8.50 -6.52 2.45
C ILE A 29 -7.64 -6.92 1.25
N TYR A 30 -6.55 -7.63 1.51
CA TYR A 30 -5.62 -8.06 0.45
C TYR A 30 -6.33 -8.81 -0.69
N ALA A 31 -7.31 -9.65 -0.37
CA ALA A 31 -8.06 -10.41 -1.37
C ALA A 31 -8.82 -9.54 -2.37
N ASN A 32 -9.13 -8.29 -2.00
CA ASN A 32 -9.85 -7.34 -2.85
C ASN A 32 -8.93 -6.30 -3.48
N LEU A 33 -7.62 -6.51 -3.40
CA LEU A 33 -6.62 -5.60 -3.95
C LEU A 33 -6.39 -5.90 -5.43
N LYS A 34 -6.27 -4.84 -6.24
CA LYS A 34 -5.92 -5.00 -7.66
C LYS A 34 -5.05 -3.82 -8.11
N LEU A 35 -4.29 -4.04 -9.18
CA LEU A 35 -3.46 -3.00 -9.78
C LEU A 35 -4.31 -2.10 -10.67
N THR A 36 -3.95 -0.80 -10.72
CA THR A 36 -4.51 0.12 -11.70
C THR A 36 -3.71 0.02 -13.00
N GLU A 37 -4.31 0.42 -14.13
CA GLU A 37 -3.60 0.45 -15.42
C GLU A 37 -2.66 1.64 -15.53
N LYS A 38 -3.08 2.78 -14.98
CA LYS A 38 -2.35 4.04 -15.07
C LYS A 38 -2.21 4.67 -13.69
N VAL A 39 -1.14 5.44 -13.51
CA VAL A 39 -0.90 6.20 -12.29
C VAL A 39 -0.56 7.63 -12.66
N GLY A 40 -0.93 8.57 -11.77
CA GLY A 40 -0.55 9.98 -11.91
C GLY A 40 0.76 10.25 -11.20
N ILE A 41 1.75 10.78 -11.92
CA ILE A 41 3.05 11.15 -11.39
C ILE A 41 3.38 12.55 -11.89
N ASP A 42 3.61 13.48 -10.95
CA ASP A 42 3.98 14.87 -11.25
C ASP A 42 3.03 15.55 -12.23
N GLY A 43 1.73 15.29 -12.10
CA GLY A 43 0.72 15.89 -12.97
C GLY A 43 0.54 15.17 -14.31
N ASN A 44 1.31 14.13 -14.56
CA ASN A 44 1.22 13.32 -15.78
C ASN A 44 0.61 11.95 -15.47
N ILE A 45 -0.11 11.40 -16.45
CA ILE A 45 -0.64 10.05 -16.34
C ILE A 45 0.27 9.12 -17.14
N VAL A 46 0.84 8.12 -16.46
CA VAL A 46 1.78 7.18 -17.06
C VAL A 46 1.33 5.75 -16.79
N ASP A 47 1.90 4.78 -17.50
CA ASP A 47 1.63 3.38 -17.23
C ASP A 47 2.08 3.03 -15.81
N ASN A 48 1.30 2.18 -15.15
CA ASN A 48 1.62 1.76 -13.79
C ASN A 48 2.96 1.01 -13.77
N PRO A 49 3.97 1.52 -13.05
CA PRO A 49 5.27 0.85 -12.97
C PRO A 49 5.22 -0.44 -12.15
N VAL A 50 4.20 -0.61 -11.32
CA VAL A 50 4.01 -1.84 -10.55
C VAL A 50 3.23 -2.83 -11.41
N THR A 51 3.89 -3.87 -11.89
CA THR A 51 3.32 -4.85 -12.81
C THR A 51 2.78 -6.09 -12.11
N GLU A 52 3.12 -6.29 -10.85
CA GLU A 52 2.63 -7.41 -10.04
C GLU A 52 2.26 -6.93 -8.65
N LEU A 53 1.19 -7.50 -8.10
CA LEU A 53 0.85 -7.24 -6.70
C LEU A 53 1.92 -7.86 -5.81
N PRO A 54 2.37 -7.13 -4.75
CA PRO A 54 3.21 -7.75 -3.74
C PRO A 54 2.45 -8.90 -3.07
N THR A 55 3.17 -9.88 -2.56
CA THR A 55 2.55 -10.99 -1.84
C THR A 55 1.92 -10.49 -0.54
N GLU A 56 0.93 -11.21 -0.04
CA GLU A 56 0.32 -10.89 1.25
C GLU A 56 1.37 -10.88 2.36
N GLU A 57 2.29 -11.84 2.32
CA GLU A 57 3.41 -11.91 3.27
C GLU A 57 4.27 -10.66 3.22
N ALA A 58 4.61 -10.19 2.02
CA ALA A 58 5.42 -8.97 1.86
C ALA A 58 4.69 -7.73 2.39
N VAL A 59 3.39 -7.62 2.14
CA VAL A 59 2.57 -6.51 2.62
C VAL A 59 2.50 -6.52 4.14
N ASN A 60 2.25 -7.68 4.73
CA ASN A 60 2.19 -7.82 6.19
C ASN A 60 3.54 -7.56 6.85
N ALA A 61 4.64 -7.97 6.22
CA ALA A 61 5.99 -7.71 6.72
C ALA A 61 6.29 -6.21 6.71
N LYS A 62 5.89 -5.50 5.65
CA LYS A 62 6.07 -4.05 5.59
C LYS A 62 5.22 -3.34 6.64
N LEU A 63 3.99 -3.79 6.85
CA LEU A 63 3.13 -3.22 7.89
C LEU A 63 3.75 -3.40 9.27
N LYS A 64 4.29 -4.58 9.57
CA LYS A 64 4.97 -4.84 10.83
C LYS A 64 6.19 -3.94 11.00
N GLU A 65 6.97 -3.75 9.93
CA GLU A 65 8.12 -2.84 9.93
C GLU A 65 7.70 -1.42 10.30
N LEU A 66 6.61 -0.93 9.71
CA LEU A 66 6.07 0.40 10.01
C LEU A 66 5.59 0.49 11.46
N GLN A 67 4.94 -0.55 11.97
CA GLN A 67 4.48 -0.61 13.35
C GLN A 67 5.66 -0.60 14.33
N ASP A 68 6.69 -1.37 14.05
CA ASP A 68 7.88 -1.44 14.90
C ASP A 68 8.61 -0.08 14.93
N ALA A 69 8.70 0.58 13.77
CA ALA A 69 9.31 1.92 13.69
C ALA A 69 8.48 2.95 14.46
N TRP A 70 7.17 2.88 14.35
CA TRP A 70 6.28 3.77 15.10
C TRP A 70 6.40 3.55 16.61
N ASP A 71 6.41 2.30 17.04
CA ASP A 71 6.54 1.93 18.44
C ASP A 71 7.87 2.42 19.01
N ALA A 72 8.95 2.28 18.25
CA ALA A 72 10.27 2.77 18.66
C ALA A 72 10.31 4.29 18.81
N ALA A 73 9.64 5.01 17.92
CA ALA A 73 9.59 6.47 17.95
C ALA A 73 8.68 7.01 19.05
N ASN A 74 7.73 6.21 19.54
CA ASN A 74 6.71 6.63 20.51
C ASN A 74 6.79 5.88 21.85
N SER A 75 7.86 5.16 22.07
CA SER A 75 8.07 4.44 23.34
C SER A 75 8.64 5.33 24.44
#